data_31905fec9b3f701b967f5f996c1151a1
#
_entry.id   31905fec9b3f701b967f5f996c1151a1
#
_cell.length_a   1.000
_cell.length_b   1.000
_cell.length_c   1.000
_cell.angle_alpha   90.00
_cell.angle_beta   90.00
_cell.angle_gamma   90.00
#
_symmetry.space_group_name_H-M   'P 1'
#
loop_
_entity.id
_entity.type
_entity.pdbx_description
1 polymer ?
#
loop_
_entity_poly.entity_id
_entity_poly.type
_entity_poly.pdbx_seq_one_letter_code
_entity_poly.pdbx_strand_id
1 'polypeptide(L)'
;MNGEDPLFLLYTSGSTGKPKGMMHTTAGYLLWAAFTHQYTFDYRPGEVYACVADIGWITGHSYIVYGPLCNAATTVMFESLPTYPDAGRYWDLIQRHNIASFYTVRNSARNSAQFGALRCAFL
;
A
#
# COMPACT_ATOMS: atom_id res chain seq x y z
N MET A 1 -16.77 -12.15 -14.36
CA MET A 1 -17.21 -10.95 -13.62
C MET A 1 -17.27 -9.79 -14.60
N ASN A 2 -18.34 -9.00 -14.53
CA ASN A 2 -18.43 -7.76 -15.29
C ASN A 2 -17.72 -6.62 -14.53
N GLY A 3 -17.35 -5.58 -15.26
CA GLY A 3 -16.66 -4.43 -14.65
C GLY A 3 -17.46 -3.72 -13.55
N GLU A 4 -18.78 -3.77 -13.64
CA GLU A 4 -19.70 -3.18 -12.66
C GLU A 4 -20.04 -4.11 -11.50
N ASP A 5 -19.59 -5.37 -11.52
CA ASP A 5 -19.83 -6.27 -10.40
C ASP A 5 -19.14 -5.74 -9.13
N PRO A 6 -19.78 -5.84 -7.97
CA PRO A 6 -19.16 -5.44 -6.70
C PRO A 6 -17.86 -6.20 -6.43
N LEU A 7 -16.79 -5.48 -6.10
CA LEU A 7 -15.52 -6.06 -5.70
C LEU A 7 -15.49 -6.27 -4.17
N PHE A 8 -15.83 -5.21 -3.43
CA PHE A 8 -15.97 -5.26 -1.97
C PHE A 8 -16.79 -4.09 -1.43
N LEU A 9 -17.20 -4.22 -0.19
CA LEU A 9 -17.83 -3.17 0.62
C LEU A 9 -16.88 -2.73 1.72
N LEU A 10 -16.62 -1.44 1.83
CA LEU A 10 -15.84 -0.87 2.91
C LEU A 10 -16.68 0.13 3.69
N TYR A 11 -16.76 -0.07 5.01
CA TYR A 11 -17.54 0.81 5.88
C TYR A 11 -16.67 1.93 6.45
N THR A 12 -17.19 3.14 6.41
CA THR A 12 -16.61 4.31 7.07
C THR A 12 -17.45 4.71 8.27
N SER A 13 -16.85 5.37 9.26
CA SER A 13 -17.53 5.82 10.48
C SER A 13 -18.69 6.79 10.23
N GLY A 14 -18.73 7.44 9.07
CA GLY A 14 -19.76 8.41 8.69
C GLY A 14 -19.81 9.65 9.60
N SER A 15 -20.01 10.81 9.02
CA SER A 15 -20.14 12.09 9.74
C SER A 15 -21.38 12.17 10.65
N THR A 16 -22.36 11.30 10.43
CA THR A 16 -23.65 11.26 11.18
C THR A 16 -23.68 10.20 12.26
N GLY A 17 -22.55 9.56 12.59
CA GLY A 17 -22.46 8.49 13.58
C GLY A 17 -22.94 7.12 13.13
N LYS A 18 -23.60 7.01 11.97
CA LYS A 18 -23.97 5.71 11.39
C LYS A 18 -22.93 5.29 10.36
N PRO A 19 -22.42 4.04 10.42
CA PRO A 19 -21.50 3.54 9.41
C PRO A 19 -22.10 3.58 8.02
N LYS A 20 -21.33 4.04 7.03
CA LYS A 20 -21.71 4.07 5.62
C LYS A 20 -20.88 3.05 4.86
N GLY A 21 -21.55 2.08 4.23
CA GLY A 21 -20.91 1.11 3.35
C GLY A 21 -20.67 1.72 1.97
N MET A 22 -19.41 1.79 1.56
CA MET A 22 -19.01 2.20 0.20
C MET A 22 -18.77 0.94 -0.61
N MET A 23 -19.57 0.79 -1.68
CA MET A 23 -19.41 -0.29 -2.65
C MET A 23 -18.39 0.13 -3.71
N HIS A 24 -17.36 -0.67 -3.89
CA HIS A 24 -16.38 -0.51 -4.95
C HIS A 24 -16.63 -1.55 -6.04
N THR A 25 -16.71 -1.09 -7.30
CA THR A 25 -16.89 -1.98 -8.45
C THR A 25 -15.54 -2.50 -8.97
N THR A 26 -15.59 -3.65 -9.63
CA THR A 26 -14.40 -4.37 -10.06
C THR A 26 -13.53 -3.54 -11.00
N ALA A 27 -14.07 -3.10 -12.14
CA ALA A 27 -13.25 -2.38 -13.12
C ALA A 27 -12.78 -1.02 -12.62
N GLY A 28 -13.68 -0.21 -12.05
CA GLY A 28 -13.36 1.14 -11.61
C GLY A 28 -12.28 1.15 -10.53
N TYR A 29 -12.40 0.27 -9.55
CA TYR A 29 -11.44 0.21 -8.46
C TYR A 29 -10.08 -0.35 -8.89
N LEU A 30 -10.09 -1.47 -9.63
CA LEU A 30 -8.84 -2.11 -10.08
C LEU A 30 -8.07 -1.21 -11.06
N LEU A 31 -8.77 -0.54 -11.98
CA LEU A 31 -8.15 0.42 -12.90
C LEU A 31 -7.46 1.56 -12.14
N TRP A 32 -8.16 2.16 -11.18
CA TRP A 32 -7.61 3.26 -10.39
C TRP A 32 -6.43 2.81 -9.53
N ALA A 33 -6.56 1.69 -8.84
CA ALA A 33 -5.50 1.15 -7.99
C ALA A 33 -4.23 0.80 -8.81
N ALA A 34 -4.40 0.15 -9.97
CA ALA A 34 -3.30 -0.18 -10.87
C ALA A 34 -2.62 1.08 -11.43
N PHE A 35 -3.41 2.02 -11.94
CA PHE A 35 -2.92 3.28 -12.50
C PHE A 35 -2.13 4.08 -11.48
N THR A 36 -2.71 4.31 -10.29
CA THR A 36 -2.04 5.09 -9.24
C THR A 36 -0.82 4.37 -8.69
N HIS A 37 -0.85 3.05 -8.54
CA HIS A 37 0.33 2.28 -8.15
C HIS A 37 1.47 2.47 -9.17
N GLN A 38 1.19 2.37 -10.46
CA GLN A 38 2.21 2.51 -11.49
C GLN A 38 2.78 3.92 -11.56
N TYR A 39 1.94 4.94 -11.64
CA TYR A 39 2.37 6.31 -11.94
C TYR A 39 2.69 7.15 -10.70
N THR A 40 1.96 6.99 -9.60
CA THR A 40 2.20 7.76 -8.37
C THR A 40 3.43 7.24 -7.62
N PHE A 41 3.63 5.91 -7.60
CA PHE A 41 4.80 5.31 -6.95
C PHE A 41 5.96 5.09 -7.93
N ASP A 42 5.83 5.48 -9.20
CA ASP A 42 6.83 5.28 -10.24
C ASP A 42 7.34 3.83 -10.27
N TYR A 43 6.39 2.87 -10.15
CA TYR A 43 6.72 1.46 -10.13
C TYR A 43 7.29 1.02 -11.48
N ARG A 44 8.39 0.29 -11.45
CA ARG A 44 9.03 -0.29 -12.64
C ARG A 44 9.02 -1.81 -12.56
N PRO A 45 8.71 -2.51 -13.67
CA PRO A 45 8.71 -3.96 -13.68
C PRO A 45 10.03 -4.56 -13.17
N GLY A 46 9.92 -5.56 -12.30
CA GLY A 46 11.08 -6.22 -11.69
C GLY A 46 11.56 -5.60 -10.37
N GLU A 47 11.06 -4.43 -9.99
CA GLU A 47 11.35 -3.85 -8.68
C GLU A 47 10.50 -4.49 -7.58
N VAL A 48 11.02 -4.47 -6.35
CA VAL A 48 10.29 -4.87 -5.16
C VAL A 48 9.62 -3.64 -4.56
N TYR A 49 8.33 -3.73 -4.36
CA TYR A 49 7.49 -2.72 -3.74
C TYR A 49 7.03 -3.17 -2.35
N ALA A 50 6.89 -2.25 -1.42
CA ALA A 50 6.28 -2.54 -0.12
C ALA A 50 5.37 -1.41 0.34
N CYS A 51 4.18 -1.79 0.77
CA CYS A 51 3.27 -0.94 1.52
C CYS A 51 3.03 -1.57 2.89
N VAL A 52 3.28 -0.82 3.95
CA VAL A 52 3.12 -1.29 5.34
C VAL A 52 1.94 -0.60 6.04
N ALA A 53 0.95 -0.18 5.27
CA ALA A 53 -0.33 0.28 5.82
C ALA A 53 -1.11 -0.90 6.42
N ASP A 54 -2.04 -0.59 7.32
CA ASP A 54 -2.96 -1.59 7.84
C ASP A 54 -3.88 -2.09 6.74
N ILE A 55 -3.99 -3.41 6.58
CA ILE A 55 -4.84 -4.05 5.57
C ILE A 55 -6.33 -3.79 5.81
N GLY A 56 -6.74 -3.46 7.02
CA GLY A 56 -8.13 -3.09 7.35
C GLY A 56 -8.58 -1.74 6.79
N TRP A 57 -7.65 -0.92 6.30
CA TRP A 57 -7.95 0.38 5.68
C TRP A 57 -7.92 0.30 4.16
N ILE A 58 -8.58 1.26 3.50
CA ILE A 58 -8.60 1.36 2.03
C ILE A 58 -7.21 1.42 1.42
N THR A 59 -6.25 2.04 2.11
CA THR A 59 -4.85 2.11 1.66
C THR A 59 -4.23 0.71 1.55
N GLY A 60 -4.49 -0.16 2.52
CA GLY A 60 -4.04 -1.54 2.47
C GLY A 60 -4.66 -2.30 1.29
N HIS A 61 -5.98 -2.19 1.10
CA HIS A 61 -6.66 -2.78 -0.06
C HIS A 61 -6.04 -2.31 -1.38
N SER A 62 -5.88 -0.99 -1.54
CA SER A 62 -5.38 -0.41 -2.79
C SER A 62 -3.92 -0.75 -3.06
N TYR A 63 -3.05 -0.65 -2.05
CA TYR A 63 -1.60 -0.60 -2.27
C TYR A 63 -0.79 -1.71 -1.58
N ILE A 64 -1.44 -2.65 -0.88
CA ILE A 64 -0.83 -3.94 -0.53
C ILE A 64 -1.29 -5.00 -1.53
N VAL A 65 -2.58 -4.99 -1.89
CA VAL A 65 -3.20 -6.07 -2.67
C VAL A 65 -3.42 -5.65 -4.12
N TYR A 66 -4.45 -4.82 -4.38
CA TYR A 66 -4.96 -4.66 -5.74
C TYR A 66 -4.01 -3.93 -6.69
N GLY A 67 -3.45 -2.80 -6.32
CA GLY A 67 -2.55 -2.03 -7.18
C GLY A 67 -1.30 -2.81 -7.59
N PRO A 68 -0.52 -3.32 -6.64
CA PRO A 68 0.67 -4.10 -6.95
C PRO A 68 0.36 -5.35 -7.76
N LEU A 69 -0.65 -6.13 -7.38
CA LEU A 69 -0.96 -7.40 -8.08
C LEU A 69 -1.53 -7.18 -9.48
N CYS A 70 -2.31 -6.11 -9.71
CA CYS A 70 -2.76 -5.74 -11.06
C CYS A 70 -1.59 -5.36 -11.99
N ASN A 71 -0.49 -4.87 -11.44
CA ASN A 71 0.72 -4.54 -12.18
C ASN A 71 1.77 -5.67 -12.18
N ALA A 72 1.39 -6.88 -11.77
CA ALA A 72 2.29 -8.02 -11.62
C ALA A 72 3.57 -7.70 -10.81
N ALA A 73 3.44 -6.82 -9.81
CA ALA A 73 4.55 -6.37 -8.99
C ALA A 73 4.92 -7.43 -7.95
N THR A 74 6.21 -7.52 -7.65
CA THR A 74 6.67 -8.20 -6.44
C THR A 74 6.41 -7.28 -5.25
N THR A 75 5.48 -7.67 -4.39
CA THR A 75 5.11 -6.90 -3.20
C THR A 75 5.45 -7.63 -1.92
N VAL A 76 5.91 -6.89 -0.92
CA VAL A 76 6.22 -7.42 0.41
C VAL A 76 5.01 -7.28 1.32
N MET A 77 4.59 -8.39 1.91
CA MET A 77 3.58 -8.40 2.98
C MET A 77 4.30 -8.41 4.33
N PHE A 78 4.05 -7.39 5.13
CA PHE A 78 4.70 -7.20 6.41
C PHE A 78 3.73 -7.47 7.56
N GLU A 79 4.05 -8.47 8.35
CA GLU A 79 3.30 -8.86 9.55
C GLU A 79 4.07 -8.41 10.78
N SER A 80 3.72 -7.30 11.37
CA SER A 80 4.15 -6.88 12.71
C SER A 80 3.93 -5.39 12.99
N LEU A 81 4.25 -4.98 14.22
CA LEU A 81 4.31 -3.58 14.60
C LEU A 81 5.58 -2.90 14.03
N PRO A 82 5.48 -1.61 13.64
CA PRO A 82 6.59 -0.88 13.02
C PRO A 82 7.83 -0.74 13.90
N THR A 83 7.66 -0.80 15.21
CA THR A 83 8.71 -0.55 16.21
C THR A 83 9.12 -1.79 17.01
N TYR A 84 8.69 -2.98 16.62
CA TYR A 84 9.06 -4.22 17.29
C TYR A 84 10.01 -5.07 16.42
N PRO A 85 11.14 -5.55 16.94
CA PRO A 85 11.70 -5.33 18.29
C PRO A 85 12.30 -3.93 18.51
N ASP A 86 12.58 -3.19 17.45
CA ASP A 86 13.16 -1.85 17.49
C ASP A 86 12.74 -0.99 16.29
N ALA A 87 13.11 0.29 16.31
CA ALA A 87 12.76 1.25 15.28
C ALA A 87 13.52 1.04 13.93
N GLY A 88 14.52 0.18 13.88
CA GLY A 88 15.28 -0.16 12.68
C GLY A 88 14.58 -1.18 11.78
N ARG A 89 13.52 -1.83 12.27
CA ARG A 89 12.87 -2.95 11.62
C ARG A 89 12.46 -2.72 10.15
N TYR A 90 11.93 -1.56 9.82
CA TYR A 90 11.58 -1.24 8.44
C TYR A 90 12.81 -1.10 7.54
N TRP A 91 13.89 -0.59 8.09
CA TRP A 91 15.15 -0.43 7.36
C TRP A 91 15.80 -1.77 7.07
N ASP A 92 15.76 -2.68 8.04
CA ASP A 92 16.22 -4.07 7.85
C ASP A 92 15.38 -4.78 6.78
N LEU A 93 14.06 -4.59 6.80
CA LEU A 93 13.16 -5.12 5.78
C LEU A 93 13.52 -4.60 4.38
N ILE A 94 13.70 -3.28 4.25
CA ILE A 94 14.06 -2.62 2.99
C ILE A 94 15.38 -3.16 2.46
N GLN A 95 16.39 -3.24 3.30
CA GLN A 95 17.71 -3.71 2.93
C GLN A 95 17.69 -5.20 2.56
N ARG A 96 17.05 -6.03 3.37
CA ARG A 96 16.99 -7.49 3.18
C ARG A 96 16.29 -7.88 1.88
N HIS A 97 15.23 -7.19 1.52
CA HIS A 97 14.42 -7.49 0.35
C HIS A 97 14.70 -6.57 -0.85
N ASN A 98 15.70 -5.69 -0.75
CA ASN A 98 16.05 -4.74 -1.80
C ASN A 98 14.84 -3.96 -2.32
N ILE A 99 14.04 -3.41 -1.38
CA ILE A 99 12.81 -2.70 -1.70
C ILE A 99 13.15 -1.37 -2.38
N ALA A 100 12.65 -1.17 -3.61
CA ALA A 100 12.88 0.02 -4.40
C ALA A 100 11.88 1.15 -4.09
N SER A 101 10.64 0.79 -3.71
CA SER A 101 9.59 1.74 -3.36
C SER A 101 8.90 1.32 -2.06
N PHE A 102 8.84 2.25 -1.09
CA PHE A 102 8.31 1.99 0.25
C PHE A 102 7.24 3.01 0.62
N TYR A 103 6.03 2.52 0.90
CA TYR A 103 4.87 3.34 1.25
C TYR A 103 4.46 3.12 2.70
N THR A 104 4.50 4.18 3.50
CA THR A 104 4.21 4.15 4.94
C THR A 104 3.67 5.49 5.45
N VAL A 105 3.32 5.55 6.73
CA VAL A 105 2.99 6.81 7.40
C VAL A 105 4.25 7.57 7.83
N ARG A 106 4.22 8.89 7.72
CA ARG A 106 5.37 9.78 7.98
C ARG A 106 6.07 9.55 9.32
N ASN A 107 5.32 9.23 10.38
CA ASN A 107 5.90 9.03 11.71
C ASN A 107 6.78 7.78 11.83
N SER A 108 6.58 6.80 10.96
CA SER A 108 7.37 5.56 10.95
C SER A 108 8.69 5.69 10.18
N ALA A 109 8.89 6.78 9.44
CA ALA A 109 10.00 6.93 8.49
C ALA A 109 10.97 8.08 8.83
N ARG A 110 11.04 8.53 10.07
CA ARG A 110 11.87 9.69 10.48
C ARG A 110 13.38 9.57 10.20
N ASN A 111 13.87 8.38 9.87
CA ASN A 111 15.31 8.12 9.63
C ASN A 111 15.64 7.79 8.16
N SER A 112 14.82 8.22 7.21
CA SER A 112 14.96 7.85 5.78
C SER A 112 16.18 8.44 5.05
N ALA A 113 16.94 9.33 5.66
CA ALA A 113 18.05 10.05 5.01
C ALA A 113 19.26 9.16 4.59
N GLN A 114 19.27 7.89 4.96
CA GLN A 114 20.42 6.99 4.71
C GLN A 114 20.29 6.11 3.45
N PHE A 115 19.16 6.14 2.75
CA PHE A 115 18.91 5.23 1.62
C PHE A 115 18.75 6.02 0.31
N GLY A 116 19.86 6.25 -0.37
CA GLY A 116 19.98 7.17 -1.51
C GLY A 116 19.19 6.82 -2.79
N ALA A 117 18.62 5.63 -2.94
CA ALA A 117 17.85 5.23 -4.12
C ALA A 117 16.41 4.82 -3.80
N LEU A 118 16.00 4.88 -2.53
CA LEU A 118 14.66 4.48 -2.09
C LEU A 118 13.64 5.58 -2.41
N ARG A 119 12.60 5.21 -3.14
CA ARG A 119 11.42 6.05 -3.34
C ARG A 119 10.47 5.86 -2.16
N CYS A 120 10.33 6.89 -1.32
CA CYS A 120 9.41 6.88 -0.20
C CYS A 120 8.17 7.70 -0.50
N ALA A 121 6.99 7.10 -0.34
CA ALA A 121 5.72 7.80 -0.33
C ALA A 121 5.14 7.77 1.09
N PHE A 122 4.57 8.88 1.53
CA PHE A 122 3.99 9.03 2.87
C PHE A 122 2.51 9.38 2.77
N LEU A 123 1.72 8.83 3.68
CA LEU A 123 0.34 9.24 3.97
C LEU A 123 0.31 10.49 4.83
#